data_a4e9f3c2bc6afa374e445e21708df162
#
_entry.id   a4e9f3c2bc6afa374e445e21708df162
#
_cell.length_a   1.000
_cell.length_b   1.000
_cell.length_c   1.000
_cell.angle_alpha   90.00
_cell.angle_beta   90.00
_cell.angle_gamma   90.00
#
_symmetry.space_group_name_H-M   'P 1'
#
loop_
_entity.id
_entity.type
_entity.pdbx_description
1 polymer ?
#
loop_
_entity_poly.entity_id
_entity_poly.type
_entity_poly.pdbx_seq_one_letter_code
_entity_poly.pdbx_strand_id
1 'polypeptide(L)'
;MYFFRREKILCRYQFALQDAVEPALLQRALDTALSAAPYYRVQLVQEKRSFFLEPNPNPCLVYQGSAQRDIPEETNGYLFSVSCEGDTVYFDWYHFLMDGHGVSPFLTRILEQYCNLRYGTAFANTPILCSPAYDIEAMMAKYPPPTATESTMQRDVVQTWEGRMRR
;
A
#
# COMPACT_ATOMS: atom_id res chain seq x y z
N MET A 1 -13.93 -2.80 -14.64
CA MET A 1 -12.80 -2.94 -15.55
C MET A 1 -12.21 -1.62 -16.06
N TYR A 2 -12.91 -0.50 -15.92
CA TYR A 2 -12.42 0.85 -16.29
C TYR A 2 -11.52 1.51 -15.24
N PHE A 3 -11.62 1.11 -13.98
CA PHE A 3 -10.90 1.73 -12.86
C PHE A 3 -9.37 1.58 -12.92
N PHE A 4 -8.86 0.44 -13.37
CA PHE A 4 -7.42 0.18 -13.37
C PHE A 4 -6.61 0.89 -14.45
N ARG A 5 -7.25 1.46 -15.47
CA ARG A 5 -6.54 2.14 -16.58
C ARG A 5 -6.69 3.66 -16.59
N ARG A 6 -7.65 4.25 -15.89
CA ARG A 6 -7.92 5.69 -15.98
C ARG A 6 -7.70 6.50 -14.71
N GLU A 7 -7.80 5.89 -13.53
CA GLU A 7 -7.64 6.62 -12.27
C GLU A 7 -6.86 5.77 -11.27
N LYS A 8 -5.53 5.77 -11.42
CA LYS A 8 -4.65 5.24 -10.38
C LYS A 8 -4.71 6.20 -9.20
N ILE A 9 -5.31 5.79 -8.10
CA ILE A 9 -5.27 6.56 -6.85
C ILE A 9 -3.96 6.20 -6.15
N LEU A 10 -2.98 7.08 -6.28
CA LEU A 10 -1.72 7.00 -5.57
C LEU A 10 -1.79 7.88 -4.32
N CYS A 11 -1.42 7.31 -3.19
CA CYS A 11 -1.28 8.00 -1.93
C CYS A 11 0.19 8.20 -1.61
N ARG A 12 0.53 9.24 -0.83
CA ARG A 12 1.90 9.51 -0.39
C ARG A 12 1.95 9.84 1.09
N TYR A 13 2.88 9.19 1.79
CA TYR A 13 3.43 9.69 3.04
C TYR A 13 4.83 10.23 2.81
N GLN A 14 5.17 11.29 3.54
CA GLN A 14 6.53 11.81 3.58
C GLN A 14 6.96 12.05 5.03
N PHE A 15 8.22 11.75 5.32
CA PHE A 15 8.80 11.85 6.66
C PHE A 15 10.12 12.60 6.57
N ALA A 16 10.19 13.77 7.19
CA ALA A 16 11.44 14.50 7.36
C ALA A 16 12.18 13.91 8.58
N LEU A 17 13.43 13.54 8.37
CA LEU A 17 14.34 13.09 9.41
C LEU A 17 15.24 14.26 9.86
N GLN A 18 16.03 14.07 10.92
CA GLN A 18 16.95 15.10 11.39
C GLN A 18 18.19 15.22 10.51
N ASP A 19 18.61 14.12 9.91
CA ASP A 19 19.80 14.02 9.10
C ASP A 19 19.46 13.54 7.68
N ALA A 20 20.38 13.79 6.75
CA ALA A 20 20.26 13.27 5.39
C ALA A 20 20.12 11.74 5.39
N VAL A 21 19.19 11.25 4.59
CA VAL A 21 18.89 9.83 4.47
C VAL A 21 20.04 9.11 3.78
N GLU A 22 20.48 7.99 4.34
CA GLU A 22 21.41 7.06 3.70
C GLU A 22 20.64 6.01 2.90
N PRO A 23 20.62 6.08 1.55
CA PRO A 23 19.80 5.16 0.73
C PRO A 23 20.13 3.69 0.95
N ALA A 24 21.40 3.35 1.18
CA ALA A 24 21.83 1.97 1.42
C ALA A 24 21.28 1.40 2.74
N LEU A 25 21.19 2.22 3.80
CA LEU A 25 20.58 1.80 5.05
C LEU A 25 19.06 1.71 4.93
N LEU A 26 18.44 2.61 4.19
CA LEU A 26 17.00 2.57 3.92
C LEU A 26 16.63 1.33 3.10
N GLN A 27 17.47 0.93 2.12
CA GLN A 27 17.28 -0.32 1.38
C GLN A 27 17.32 -1.54 2.31
N ARG A 28 18.30 -1.63 3.20
CA ARG A 28 18.40 -2.72 4.16
C ARG A 28 17.21 -2.78 5.12
N ALA A 29 16.73 -1.61 5.54
CA ALA A 29 15.54 -1.49 6.38
C ALA A 29 14.28 -1.98 5.65
N LEU A 30 14.12 -1.58 4.39
CA LEU A 30 13.03 -2.04 3.51
C LEU A 30 13.07 -3.57 3.33
N ASP A 31 14.23 -4.13 3.01
CA ASP A 31 14.38 -5.58 2.80
C ASP A 31 14.01 -6.37 4.07
N THR A 32 14.42 -5.86 5.24
CA THR A 32 14.09 -6.47 6.54
C THR A 32 12.59 -6.40 6.82
N ALA A 33 11.97 -5.24 6.63
CA ALA A 33 10.54 -5.05 6.83
C ALA A 33 9.70 -5.91 5.87
N LEU A 34 10.11 -5.97 4.60
CA LEU A 34 9.42 -6.73 3.56
C LEU A 34 9.52 -8.24 3.79
N SER A 35 10.62 -8.72 4.37
CA SER A 35 10.78 -10.13 4.76
C SER A 35 9.81 -10.55 5.87
N ALA A 36 9.45 -9.60 6.76
CA ALA A 36 8.48 -9.82 7.82
C ALA A 36 7.02 -9.61 7.37
N ALA A 37 6.81 -9.09 6.17
CA ALA A 37 5.49 -8.71 5.66
C ALA A 37 5.27 -9.20 4.22
N PRO A 38 5.12 -10.50 4.00
CA PRO A 38 5.00 -11.09 2.67
C PRO A 38 3.79 -10.55 1.88
N TYR A 39 2.77 -10.04 2.54
CA TYR A 39 1.61 -9.40 1.90
C TYR A 39 2.02 -8.24 0.97
N TYR A 40 3.08 -7.49 1.32
CA TYR A 40 3.57 -6.39 0.49
C TYR A 40 4.47 -6.85 -0.67
N ARG A 41 4.89 -8.12 -0.65
CA ARG A 41 5.72 -8.72 -1.69
C ARG A 41 4.87 -9.32 -2.81
N VAL A 42 4.00 -8.51 -3.38
CA VAL A 42 3.05 -8.93 -4.41
C VAL A 42 3.10 -8.02 -5.63
N GLN A 43 2.67 -8.58 -6.75
CA GLN A 43 2.42 -7.89 -8.00
C GLN A 43 0.99 -8.12 -8.47
N LEU A 44 0.46 -7.20 -9.26
CA LEU A 44 -0.85 -7.34 -9.87
C LEU A 44 -0.72 -8.01 -11.25
N VAL A 45 -1.32 -9.17 -11.40
CA VAL A 45 -1.33 -9.91 -12.66
C VAL A 45 -2.73 -9.90 -13.25
N GLN A 46 -2.81 -9.64 -14.55
CA GLN A 46 -4.07 -9.67 -15.28
C GLN A 46 -4.16 -10.96 -16.11
N GLU A 47 -5.19 -11.76 -15.85
CA GLU A 47 -5.57 -12.88 -16.69
C GLU A 47 -6.95 -12.65 -17.31
N LYS A 48 -7.01 -12.53 -18.64
CA LYS A 48 -8.26 -12.25 -19.38
C LYS A 48 -8.95 -10.98 -18.86
N ARG A 49 -9.98 -11.15 -18.02
CA ARG A 49 -10.78 -10.06 -17.43
C ARG A 49 -10.64 -9.97 -15.91
N SER A 50 -9.86 -10.86 -15.30
CA SER A 50 -9.64 -10.92 -13.86
C SER A 50 -8.26 -10.39 -13.48
N PHE A 51 -8.14 -9.91 -12.25
CA PHE A 51 -6.89 -9.45 -11.67
C PHE A 51 -6.61 -10.26 -10.41
N PHE A 52 -5.35 -10.63 -10.23
CA PHE A 52 -4.88 -11.42 -9.10
C PHE A 52 -3.64 -10.78 -8.51
N LEU A 53 -3.47 -10.92 -7.20
CA LEU A 53 -2.22 -10.62 -6.52
C LEU A 53 -1.40 -11.90 -6.44
N GLU A 54 -0.20 -11.85 -6.97
CA GLU A 54 0.75 -12.96 -6.95
C GLU A 54 2.05 -12.54 -6.27
N PRO A 55 2.82 -13.48 -5.71
CA PRO A 55 4.15 -13.17 -5.18
C PRO A 55 5.02 -12.50 -6.24
N ASN A 56 5.66 -11.39 -5.88
CA ASN A 56 6.58 -10.69 -6.75
C ASN A 56 8.01 -11.19 -6.51
N PRO A 57 8.67 -11.85 -7.48
CA PRO A 57 10.02 -12.34 -7.35
C PRO A 57 11.10 -11.26 -7.51
N ASN A 58 10.72 -10.09 -8.04
CA ASN A 58 11.65 -9.02 -8.34
C ASN A 58 12.18 -8.35 -7.07
N PRO A 59 13.35 -7.70 -7.12
CA PRO A 59 13.84 -6.90 -6.00
C PRO A 59 12.98 -5.64 -5.82
N CYS A 60 12.67 -5.32 -4.56
CA CYS A 60 12.06 -4.05 -4.17
C CYS A 60 13.17 -3.04 -3.92
N LEU A 61 13.21 -1.96 -4.68
CA LEU A 61 14.31 -1.00 -4.64
C LEU A 61 13.90 0.30 -3.95
N VAL A 62 14.85 0.90 -3.21
CA VAL A 62 14.78 2.29 -2.79
C VAL A 62 15.25 3.18 -3.93
N TYR A 63 14.47 4.21 -4.23
CA TYR A 63 14.76 5.14 -5.31
C TYR A 63 15.29 6.47 -4.78
N GLN A 64 15.99 7.23 -5.63
CA GLN A 64 16.42 8.59 -5.31
C GLN A 64 15.48 9.62 -5.95
N GLY A 65 15.28 10.73 -5.25
CA GLY A 65 14.44 11.84 -5.68
C GLY A 65 13.04 11.80 -5.07
N SER A 66 12.37 12.96 -5.14
CA SER A 66 11.03 13.20 -4.58
C SER A 66 9.90 12.97 -5.57
N ALA A 67 10.23 12.74 -6.85
CA ALA A 67 9.24 12.50 -7.89
C ALA A 67 8.46 11.21 -7.62
N GLN A 68 7.13 11.29 -7.69
CA GLN A 68 6.26 10.14 -7.60
C GLN A 68 6.44 9.26 -8.85
N ARG A 69 6.63 7.95 -8.63
CA ARG A 69 6.82 6.99 -9.72
C ARG A 69 5.50 6.46 -10.24
N ASP A 70 5.50 6.04 -11.48
CA ASP A 70 4.35 5.29 -12.02
C ASP A 70 4.37 3.85 -11.46
N ILE A 71 3.41 3.55 -10.59
CA ILE A 71 3.24 2.25 -9.94
C ILE A 71 2.20 1.44 -10.72
N PRO A 72 2.45 0.17 -11.05
CA PRO A 72 3.64 -0.65 -10.74
C PRO A 72 4.73 -0.64 -11.84
N GLU A 73 4.60 0.19 -12.87
CA GLU A 73 5.40 0.15 -14.09
C GLU A 73 6.88 0.47 -13.81
N GLU A 74 7.13 1.46 -12.93
CA GLU A 74 8.49 1.90 -12.59
C GLU A 74 9.00 1.34 -11.24
N THR A 75 8.27 0.38 -10.66
CA THR A 75 8.55 -0.16 -9.32
C THR A 75 8.80 -1.67 -9.30
N ASN A 76 9.32 -2.22 -10.38
CA ASN A 76 9.54 -3.68 -10.54
C ASN A 76 8.28 -4.52 -10.27
N GLY A 77 7.10 -3.97 -10.57
CA GLY A 77 5.81 -4.63 -10.34
C GLY A 77 5.25 -4.48 -8.91
N TYR A 78 5.97 -3.84 -8.00
CA TYR A 78 5.45 -3.55 -6.66
C TYR A 78 4.34 -2.51 -6.71
N LEU A 79 3.35 -2.65 -5.83
CA LEU A 79 2.21 -1.74 -5.70
C LEU A 79 2.50 -0.56 -4.77
N PHE A 80 3.75 -0.37 -4.42
CA PHE A 80 4.27 0.76 -3.66
C PHE A 80 5.69 1.08 -4.10
N SER A 81 6.18 2.26 -3.70
CA SER A 81 7.59 2.65 -3.82
C SER A 81 8.09 3.33 -2.57
N VAL A 82 9.38 3.18 -2.31
CA VAL A 82 10.12 3.92 -1.29
C VAL A 82 11.19 4.74 -1.97
N SER A 83 11.22 6.04 -1.71
CA SER A 83 12.27 6.91 -2.23
C SER A 83 12.76 7.89 -1.18
N CYS A 84 13.91 8.52 -1.43
CA CYS A 84 14.45 9.54 -0.53
C CYS A 84 15.16 10.65 -1.29
N GLU A 85 15.09 11.85 -0.72
CA GLU A 85 15.81 13.03 -1.19
C GLU A 85 16.17 13.91 0.00
N GLY A 86 17.46 14.25 0.12
CA GLY A 86 17.95 15.00 1.29
C GLY A 86 17.67 14.27 2.61
N ASP A 87 16.93 14.89 3.48
CA ASP A 87 16.51 14.37 4.79
C ASP A 87 15.13 13.67 4.77
N THR A 88 14.49 13.59 3.61
CA THR A 88 13.09 13.17 3.51
C THR A 88 12.95 11.80 2.87
N VAL A 89 12.15 10.95 3.50
CA VAL A 89 11.71 9.65 2.97
C VAL A 89 10.29 9.79 2.44
N TYR A 90 10.06 9.30 1.24
CA TYR A 90 8.75 9.23 0.58
C TYR A 90 8.31 7.78 0.46
N PHE A 91 7.05 7.55 0.79
CA PHE A 91 6.40 6.27 0.60
C PHE A 91 5.14 6.49 -0.22
N ASP A 92 5.15 6.00 -1.47
CA ASP A 92 4.00 6.03 -2.36
C ASP A 92 3.37 4.65 -2.46
N TRP A 93 2.06 4.60 -2.48
CA TRP A 93 1.39 3.32 -2.70
C TRP A 93 0.12 3.48 -3.52
N TYR A 94 -0.18 2.42 -4.24
CA TYR A 94 -1.44 2.30 -4.94
C TYR A 94 -2.54 1.99 -3.93
N HIS A 95 -3.54 2.85 -3.81
CA HIS A 95 -4.59 2.73 -2.79
C HIS A 95 -5.33 1.38 -2.83
N PHE A 96 -5.31 0.72 -4.00
CA PHE A 96 -5.81 -0.64 -4.16
C PHE A 96 -5.11 -1.65 -3.23
N LEU A 97 -3.83 -1.47 -2.95
CA LEU A 97 -3.07 -2.37 -2.07
C LEU A 97 -3.60 -2.31 -0.64
N MET A 98 -3.80 -1.10 -0.13
CA MET A 98 -4.22 -0.87 1.25
C MET A 98 -4.61 0.59 1.48
N ASP A 99 -5.44 0.84 2.51
CA ASP A 99 -5.69 2.19 3.01
C ASP A 99 -4.52 2.72 3.86
N GLY A 100 -4.59 4.00 4.23
CA GLY A 100 -3.53 4.64 5.02
C GLY A 100 -3.33 4.01 6.41
N HIS A 101 -4.40 3.49 7.03
CA HIS A 101 -4.31 2.83 8.33
C HIS A 101 -3.60 1.49 8.21
N GLY A 102 -3.93 0.71 7.20
CA GLY A 102 -3.30 -0.59 6.96
C GLY A 102 -1.83 -0.49 6.57
N VAL A 103 -1.42 0.53 5.79
CA VAL A 103 -0.03 0.70 5.36
C VAL A 103 0.88 1.25 6.46
N SER A 104 0.32 1.97 7.44
CA SER A 104 1.07 2.64 8.50
C SER A 104 1.99 1.71 9.31
N PRO A 105 1.58 0.51 9.77
CA PRO A 105 2.47 -0.40 10.49
C PRO A 105 3.67 -0.87 9.67
N PHE A 106 3.50 -1.11 8.37
CA PHE A 106 4.60 -1.49 7.49
C PHE A 106 5.61 -0.37 7.34
N LEU A 107 5.12 0.84 7.10
CA LEU A 107 5.96 2.03 6.99
C LEU A 107 6.70 2.33 8.30
N THR A 108 6.01 2.26 9.44
CA THR A 108 6.63 2.42 10.77
C THR A 108 7.76 1.42 10.96
N ARG A 109 7.56 0.16 10.56
CA ARG A 109 8.59 -0.88 10.63
C ARG A 109 9.82 -0.53 9.79
N ILE A 110 9.64 0.01 8.58
CA ILE A 110 10.77 0.47 7.74
C ILE A 110 11.54 1.56 8.45
N LEU A 111 10.87 2.57 9.01
CA LEU A 111 11.51 3.69 9.70
C LEU A 111 12.19 3.25 11.00
N GLU A 112 11.60 2.36 11.79
CA GLU A 112 12.22 1.77 12.99
C GLU A 112 13.51 1.03 12.63
N GLN A 113 13.47 0.19 11.60
CA GLN A 113 14.65 -0.54 11.13
C GLN A 113 15.73 0.42 10.61
N TYR A 114 15.35 1.46 9.88
CA TYR A 114 16.27 2.48 9.44
C TYR A 114 16.94 3.18 10.62
N CYS A 115 16.16 3.64 11.59
CA CYS A 115 16.70 4.31 12.80
C CYS A 115 17.63 3.39 13.60
N ASN A 116 17.27 2.12 13.76
CA ASN A 116 18.11 1.14 14.43
C ASN A 116 19.47 0.97 13.72
N LEU A 117 19.45 0.92 12.37
CA LEU A 117 20.66 0.79 11.57
C LEU A 117 21.49 2.07 11.56
N ARG A 118 20.84 3.22 11.52
CA ARG A 118 21.51 4.54 11.38
C ARG A 118 22.06 5.06 12.68
N TYR A 119 21.29 4.93 13.77
CA TYR A 119 21.56 5.59 15.05
C TYR A 119 21.86 4.60 16.18
N GLY A 120 21.85 3.30 15.91
CA GLY A 120 22.04 2.28 16.94
C GLY A 120 20.91 2.26 17.99
N THR A 121 19.72 2.73 17.64
CA THR A 121 18.55 2.67 18.50
C THR A 121 18.03 1.20 18.63
N ALA A 122 17.21 0.96 19.62
CA ALA A 122 16.59 -0.36 19.85
C ALA A 122 15.05 -0.24 19.82
N PHE A 123 14.51 0.40 18.77
CA PHE A 123 13.07 0.42 18.60
C PHE A 123 12.54 -0.99 18.49
N ALA A 124 11.50 -1.27 19.26
CA ALA A 124 10.75 -2.50 19.16
C ALA A 124 10.09 -2.58 17.77
N ASN A 125 10.16 -3.75 17.17
CA ASN A 125 9.56 -3.96 15.87
C ASN A 125 8.03 -3.86 15.95
N THR A 126 7.44 -2.81 15.40
CA THR A 126 5.99 -2.67 15.29
C THR A 126 5.39 -3.91 14.60
N PRO A 127 4.41 -4.59 15.22
CA PRO A 127 3.76 -5.73 14.59
C PRO A 127 3.09 -5.31 13.29
N ILE A 128 3.44 -5.96 12.21
CA ILE A 128 2.69 -5.82 10.95
C ILE A 128 1.60 -6.88 11.02
N LEU A 129 0.37 -6.43 11.23
CA LEU A 129 -0.78 -7.30 11.19
C LEU A 129 -1.05 -7.70 9.73
N CYS A 130 -0.26 -8.64 9.24
CA CYS A 130 -0.71 -9.45 8.11
C CYS A 130 -1.83 -10.31 8.69
N SER A 131 -3.07 -9.90 8.45
CA SER A 131 -4.20 -10.70 8.91
C SER A 131 -4.01 -12.13 8.42
N PRO A 132 -4.00 -13.12 9.31
CA PRO A 132 -4.21 -14.49 8.87
C PRO A 132 -5.51 -14.49 8.09
N ALA A 133 -5.55 -15.22 6.99
CA ALA A 133 -6.65 -15.28 6.06
C ALA A 133 -7.98 -15.03 6.77
N TYR A 134 -8.63 -13.90 6.48
CA TYR A 134 -10.00 -13.69 6.93
C TYR A 134 -10.78 -14.86 6.38
N ASP A 135 -11.38 -15.63 7.25
CA ASP A 135 -12.39 -16.58 6.84
C ASP A 135 -13.57 -15.78 6.30
N ILE A 136 -13.53 -15.55 4.98
CA ILE A 136 -14.54 -14.76 4.28
C ILE A 136 -15.91 -15.39 4.48
N GLU A 137 -15.98 -16.73 4.55
CA GLU A 137 -17.24 -17.45 4.77
C GLU A 137 -17.79 -17.18 6.18
N ALA A 138 -16.94 -17.22 7.20
CA ALA A 138 -17.35 -16.86 8.56
C ALA A 138 -17.75 -15.38 8.67
N MET A 139 -17.05 -14.49 7.97
CA MET A 139 -17.43 -13.07 7.91
C MET A 139 -18.76 -12.87 7.18
N MET A 140 -18.97 -13.50 6.04
CA MET A 140 -20.23 -13.41 5.30
C MET A 140 -21.42 -14.00 6.09
N ALA A 141 -21.18 -15.04 6.86
CA ALA A 141 -22.20 -15.61 7.75
C ALA A 141 -22.57 -14.64 8.88
N LYS A 142 -21.58 -13.88 9.41
CA LYS A 142 -21.79 -12.87 10.45
C LYS A 142 -22.43 -11.58 9.92
N TYR A 143 -22.14 -11.21 8.69
CA TYR A 143 -22.65 -10.02 8.02
C TYR A 143 -23.34 -10.44 6.71
N PRO A 144 -24.57 -10.94 6.78
CA PRO A 144 -25.28 -11.38 5.58
C PRO A 144 -25.44 -10.21 4.59
N PRO A 145 -25.50 -10.49 3.29
CA PRO A 145 -25.69 -9.46 2.29
C PRO A 145 -26.99 -8.67 2.57
N PRO A 146 -27.02 -7.37 2.23
CA PRO A 146 -28.18 -6.53 2.46
C PRO A 146 -29.43 -7.11 1.80
N THR A 147 -30.57 -6.92 2.45
CA THR A 147 -31.86 -7.34 1.89
C THR A 147 -32.18 -6.58 0.60
N ALA A 148 -33.10 -7.10 -0.19
CA ALA A 148 -33.51 -6.45 -1.45
C ALA A 148 -33.96 -4.97 -1.25
N THR A 149 -34.53 -4.68 -0.10
CA THR A 149 -34.97 -3.30 0.28
C THR A 149 -33.78 -2.36 0.47
N GLU A 150 -32.71 -2.84 1.12
CA GLU A 150 -31.47 -2.07 1.31
C GLU A 150 -30.73 -1.86 -0.02
N SER A 151 -30.75 -2.83 -0.91
CA SER A 151 -30.20 -2.71 -2.26
C SER A 151 -30.92 -1.63 -3.09
N THR A 152 -32.23 -1.48 -2.91
CA THR A 152 -33.00 -0.42 -3.58
C THR A 152 -32.64 0.95 -3.05
N MET A 153 -32.47 1.09 -1.73
CA MET A 153 -32.04 2.34 -1.09
C MET A 153 -30.64 2.77 -1.56
N GLN A 154 -29.72 1.81 -1.72
CA GLN A 154 -28.39 2.06 -2.21
C GLN A 154 -28.37 2.54 -3.68
N ARG A 155 -29.27 2.02 -4.53
CA ARG A 155 -29.45 2.52 -5.91
C ARG A 155 -29.95 3.96 -5.94
N ASP A 156 -30.91 4.31 -5.10
CA ASP A 156 -31.45 5.65 -5.04
C ASP A 156 -30.41 6.68 -4.59
N VAL A 157 -29.55 6.30 -3.64
CA VAL A 157 -28.43 7.15 -3.21
C VAL A 157 -27.44 7.40 -4.35
N VAL A 158 -27.07 6.36 -5.10
CA VAL A 158 -26.14 6.47 -6.24
C VAL A 158 -26.76 7.33 -7.36
N GLN A 159 -28.03 7.14 -7.68
CA GLN A 159 -28.72 7.97 -8.69
C GLN A 159 -28.81 9.43 -8.28
N THR A 160 -29.08 9.72 -7.01
CA THR A 160 -29.14 11.06 -6.47
C THR A 160 -27.76 11.74 -6.56
N TRP A 161 -26.70 11.00 -6.37
CA TRP A 161 -25.32 11.50 -6.45
C TRP A 161 -24.93 11.87 -7.89
N GLU A 162 -25.21 11.00 -8.85
CA GLU A 162 -24.99 11.28 -10.28
C GLU A 162 -25.81 12.46 -10.79
N GLY A 163 -27.03 12.62 -10.33
CA GLY A 163 -27.88 13.75 -10.67
C GLY A 163 -27.35 15.10 -10.18
N ARG A 164 -26.57 15.14 -9.09
CA ARG A 164 -25.93 16.35 -8.57
C ARG A 164 -24.64 16.72 -9.30
N MET A 165 -23.93 15.76 -9.88
CA MET A 165 -22.70 16.03 -10.64
C MET A 165 -22.96 16.57 -12.05
N ARG A 166 -24.20 16.46 -12.59
CA ARG A 166 -24.55 16.92 -13.93
C ARG A 166 -25.15 18.34 -13.99
N ARG A 167 -25.12 19.06 -12.88
CA ARG A 167 -25.46 20.48 -12.79
C ARG A 167 -24.16 21.25 -12.48
#